data_4d408fd69df679f128dec904d47fb040
#
_entry.id   4d408fd69df679f128dec904d47fb040
#
_cell.length_a   1.000
_cell.length_b   1.000
_cell.length_c   1.000
_cell.angle_alpha   90.00
_cell.angle_beta   90.00
_cell.angle_gamma   90.00
#
_symmetry.space_group_name_H-M   'P 1'
#
loop_
_entity.id
_entity.type
_entity.pdbx_description
1 polymer ?
#
loop_
_entity_poly.entity_id
_entity_poly.type
_entity_poly.pdbx_seq_one_letter_code
_entity_poly.pdbx_strand_id
1 'polypeptide(L)'
;MIKRNLLVMGLAVLLSACGFQLRGTGTTELAIKELDLSARNTYGETVTQLRQVLESSGVKVYSGAPHKLVLTDEQESQRILSYAGAGRTGEYQMTMVLNYDIRGQSNLPLLSDKLEVQKVFIHDGNNLVGSDQEANDARKEMRRELVQRMMLRLQQLSPTQLEQLQQTADARAKAEADALEAAQKAEAQTPRQSPIELPQQ
;
A
#
# COMPACT_ATOMS: atom_id res chain seq x y z
N MET A 1 -47.61 -35.48 -19.17
CA MET A 1 -47.07 -34.55 -18.17
C MET A 1 -45.68 -34.97 -17.67
N ILE A 2 -45.39 -36.25 -17.56
CA ILE A 2 -44.12 -36.81 -17.05
C ILE A 2 -42.89 -36.40 -17.91
N LYS A 3 -43.01 -36.42 -19.26
CA LYS A 3 -41.91 -36.03 -20.18
C LYS A 3 -41.47 -34.56 -20.01
N ARG A 4 -42.40 -33.66 -19.75
CA ARG A 4 -42.13 -32.23 -19.52
C ARG A 4 -41.38 -32.01 -18.18
N ASN A 5 -41.75 -32.73 -17.15
CA ASN A 5 -41.08 -32.65 -15.83
C ASN A 5 -39.65 -33.25 -15.85
N LEU A 6 -39.45 -34.32 -16.61
CA LEU A 6 -38.15 -34.92 -16.83
C LEU A 6 -37.19 -33.97 -17.58
N LEU A 7 -37.70 -33.22 -18.55
CA LEU A 7 -36.93 -32.27 -19.33
C LEU A 7 -36.53 -31.05 -18.47
N VAL A 8 -37.39 -30.57 -17.61
CA VAL A 8 -37.12 -29.48 -16.67
C VAL A 8 -36.08 -29.91 -15.61
N MET A 9 -36.19 -31.15 -15.12
CA MET A 9 -35.27 -31.72 -14.15
C MET A 9 -33.88 -31.93 -14.75
N GLY A 10 -33.78 -32.37 -16.02
CA GLY A 10 -32.54 -32.49 -16.76
C GLY A 10 -31.87 -31.12 -17.00
N LEU A 11 -32.64 -30.10 -17.30
CA LEU A 11 -32.14 -28.74 -17.51
C LEU A 11 -31.61 -28.13 -16.20
N ALA A 12 -32.28 -28.39 -15.07
CA ALA A 12 -31.84 -27.93 -13.75
C ALA A 12 -30.50 -28.58 -13.32
N VAL A 13 -30.29 -29.87 -13.64
CA VAL A 13 -29.03 -30.58 -13.38
C VAL A 13 -27.91 -30.05 -14.27
N LEU A 14 -28.17 -29.71 -15.52
CA LEU A 14 -27.19 -29.11 -16.43
C LEU A 14 -26.77 -27.69 -15.99
N LEU A 15 -27.69 -26.90 -15.43
CA LEU A 15 -27.39 -25.56 -14.89
C LEU A 15 -26.59 -25.62 -13.59
N SER A 16 -26.75 -26.67 -12.79
CA SER A 16 -25.89 -26.86 -11.59
C SER A 16 -24.51 -27.43 -11.91
N ALA A 17 -24.31 -28.10 -13.04
CA ALA A 17 -23.02 -28.63 -13.49
C ALA A 17 -22.10 -27.51 -14.05
N CYS A 18 -22.62 -26.39 -14.51
CA CYS A 18 -21.87 -25.17 -14.70
C CYS A 18 -21.60 -24.59 -13.32
N GLY A 19 -20.54 -25.05 -12.65
CA GLY A 19 -20.09 -24.56 -11.34
C GLY A 19 -19.89 -23.04 -11.39
N PHE A 20 -20.98 -22.28 -11.33
CA PHE A 20 -20.96 -20.85 -11.14
C PHE A 20 -20.57 -20.57 -9.71
N GLN A 21 -19.29 -20.83 -9.41
CA GLN A 21 -18.71 -20.43 -8.15
C GLN A 21 -18.69 -18.91 -8.16
N LEU A 22 -19.55 -18.29 -7.35
CA LEU A 22 -19.53 -16.86 -7.13
C LEU A 22 -18.09 -16.50 -6.69
N ARG A 23 -17.31 -15.97 -7.63
CA ARG A 23 -15.98 -15.48 -7.37
C ARG A 23 -16.11 -14.25 -6.46
N GLY A 24 -16.09 -14.46 -5.15
CA GLY A 24 -16.25 -13.39 -4.18
C GLY A 24 -16.79 -13.83 -2.80
N THR A 25 -17.24 -15.07 -2.64
CA THR A 25 -17.64 -15.61 -1.32
C THR A 25 -16.58 -16.47 -0.65
N GLY A 26 -15.44 -16.73 -1.33
CA GLY A 26 -14.26 -17.22 -0.64
C GLY A 26 -13.67 -16.05 0.15
N THR A 27 -13.56 -16.17 1.45
CA THR A 27 -12.66 -15.34 2.25
C THR A 27 -11.29 -15.46 1.59
N THR A 28 -10.88 -14.45 0.82
CA THR A 28 -9.56 -14.43 0.21
C THR A 28 -8.59 -14.25 1.37
N GLU A 29 -8.15 -15.36 1.93
CA GLU A 29 -7.22 -15.34 3.04
C GLU A 29 -5.95 -14.64 2.60
N LEU A 30 -5.52 -13.64 3.37
CA LEU A 30 -4.24 -13.00 3.17
C LEU A 30 -3.12 -14.02 3.36
N ALA A 31 -2.14 -14.03 2.45
CA ALA A 31 -0.95 -14.86 2.58
C ALA A 31 -0.16 -14.48 3.84
N ILE A 32 -0.18 -13.21 4.18
CA ILE A 32 0.45 -12.64 5.38
C ILE A 32 -0.52 -12.80 6.55
N LYS A 33 -0.22 -13.74 7.46
CA LYS A 33 -1.03 -13.98 8.66
C LYS A 33 -0.60 -13.15 9.87
N GLU A 34 0.65 -12.69 9.87
CA GLU A 34 1.27 -11.92 10.93
C GLU A 34 1.99 -10.72 10.33
N LEU A 35 1.72 -9.53 10.85
CA LEU A 35 2.19 -8.28 10.27
C LEU A 35 2.58 -7.28 11.37
N ASP A 36 3.75 -6.69 11.25
CA ASP A 36 4.13 -5.48 11.99
C ASP A 36 3.67 -4.26 11.19
N LEU A 37 2.73 -3.51 11.71
CA LEU A 37 2.25 -2.28 11.08
C LEU A 37 2.87 -1.06 11.77
N SER A 38 3.68 -0.34 11.03
CA SER A 38 4.26 0.92 11.47
C SER A 38 3.99 2.06 10.48
N ALA A 39 3.97 3.28 10.97
CA ALA A 39 3.76 4.47 10.16
C ALA A 39 4.60 5.62 10.70
N ARG A 40 4.96 6.56 9.83
CA ARG A 40 5.58 7.82 10.23
C ARG A 40 4.68 8.59 11.22
N ASN A 41 3.38 8.61 10.96
CA ASN A 41 2.35 9.08 11.88
C ASN A 41 1.63 7.88 12.51
N THR A 42 2.13 7.38 13.62
CA THR A 42 1.62 6.18 14.30
C THR A 42 0.17 6.34 14.79
N TYR A 43 -0.27 7.55 15.05
CA TYR A 43 -1.63 7.88 15.51
C TYR A 43 -2.54 8.41 14.39
N GLY A 44 -2.08 8.35 13.15
CA GLY A 44 -2.87 8.77 12.00
C GLY A 44 -4.13 7.94 11.80
N GLU A 45 -5.18 8.56 11.26
CA GLU A 45 -6.47 7.90 11.02
C GLU A 45 -6.32 6.73 10.04
N THR A 46 -5.48 6.87 9.01
CA THR A 46 -5.24 5.83 8.00
C THR A 46 -4.62 4.57 8.62
N VAL A 47 -3.58 4.72 9.46
CA VAL A 47 -2.95 3.57 10.12
C VAL A 47 -3.89 2.89 11.12
N THR A 48 -4.69 3.68 11.82
CA THR A 48 -5.68 3.17 12.77
C THR A 48 -6.76 2.34 12.06
N GLN A 49 -7.34 2.86 10.97
CA GLN A 49 -8.32 2.15 10.17
C GLN A 49 -7.72 0.90 9.52
N LEU A 50 -6.51 1.00 8.98
CA LEU A 50 -5.83 -0.15 8.37
C LEU A 50 -5.59 -1.26 9.37
N ARG A 51 -5.13 -0.94 10.59
CA ARG A 51 -4.97 -1.91 11.69
C ARG A 51 -6.28 -2.64 11.98
N GLN A 52 -7.36 -1.90 12.15
CA GLN A 52 -8.67 -2.48 12.43
C GLN A 52 -9.15 -3.42 11.31
N VAL A 53 -8.93 -3.05 10.04
CA VAL A 53 -9.33 -3.87 8.89
C VAL A 53 -8.45 -5.13 8.79
N LEU A 54 -7.14 -5.02 9.02
CA LEU A 54 -6.23 -6.18 9.07
C LEU A 54 -6.63 -7.18 10.16
N GLU A 55 -6.86 -6.71 11.37
CA GLU A 55 -7.27 -7.54 12.51
C GLU A 55 -8.63 -8.22 12.25
N SER A 56 -9.61 -7.48 11.72
CA SER A 56 -10.92 -8.05 11.34
C SER A 56 -10.83 -9.07 10.20
N SER A 57 -9.79 -8.99 9.36
CA SER A 57 -9.48 -9.96 8.29
C SER A 57 -8.65 -11.15 8.77
N GLY A 58 -8.43 -11.29 10.08
CA GLY A 58 -7.73 -12.42 10.68
C GLY A 58 -6.20 -12.32 10.67
N VAL A 59 -5.64 -11.14 10.37
CA VAL A 59 -4.20 -10.88 10.47
C VAL A 59 -3.86 -10.49 11.90
N LYS A 60 -2.84 -11.13 12.48
CA LYS A 60 -2.31 -10.73 13.77
C LYS A 60 -1.36 -9.56 13.60
N VAL A 61 -1.72 -8.39 14.13
CA VAL A 61 -0.91 -7.17 14.03
C VAL A 61 -0.16 -6.92 15.32
N TYR A 62 1.17 -7.11 15.30
CA TYR A 62 2.04 -6.89 16.46
C TYR A 62 3.45 -6.48 16.03
N SER A 63 4.16 -5.82 16.94
CA SER A 63 5.55 -5.40 16.69
C SER A 63 6.50 -6.59 16.67
N GLY A 64 7.36 -6.64 15.65
CA GLY A 64 8.33 -7.72 15.48
C GLY A 64 7.81 -8.92 14.72
N ALA A 65 6.66 -8.83 14.05
CA ALA A 65 6.18 -9.85 13.13
C ALA A 65 7.16 -10.07 11.95
N PRO A 66 7.15 -11.27 11.31
CA PRO A 66 8.09 -11.61 10.23
C PRO A 66 8.04 -10.68 9.03
N HIS A 67 6.85 -10.14 8.73
CA HIS A 67 6.65 -9.16 7.69
C HIS A 67 6.24 -7.83 8.31
N LYS A 68 6.75 -6.74 7.75
CA LYS A 68 6.45 -5.40 8.22
C LYS A 68 5.89 -4.55 7.09
N LEU A 69 4.77 -3.90 7.34
CA LEU A 69 4.19 -2.86 6.49
C LEU A 69 4.49 -1.50 7.11
N VAL A 70 5.26 -0.70 6.40
CA VAL A 70 5.66 0.65 6.83
C VAL A 70 4.94 1.65 5.96
N LEU A 71 4.04 2.45 6.52
CA LEU A 71 3.48 3.61 5.84
C LEU A 71 4.50 4.75 5.97
N THR A 72 5.24 4.98 4.88
CA THR A 72 6.40 5.88 4.90
C THR A 72 5.98 7.34 4.85
N ASP A 73 4.95 7.65 4.06
CA ASP A 73 4.47 9.01 3.90
C ASP A 73 3.02 9.03 3.42
N GLU A 74 2.24 10.01 3.91
CA GLU A 74 0.88 10.28 3.47
C GLU A 74 0.77 11.76 3.12
N GLN A 75 0.42 12.06 1.88
CA GLN A 75 0.33 13.42 1.36
C GLN A 75 -1.07 13.70 0.85
N GLU A 76 -1.60 14.86 1.21
CA GLU A 76 -2.82 15.41 0.66
C GLU A 76 -2.50 16.67 -0.15
N SER A 77 -3.09 16.78 -1.32
CA SER A 77 -3.02 17.99 -2.15
C SER A 77 -4.39 18.31 -2.72
N GLN A 78 -4.62 19.59 -3.00
CA GLN A 78 -5.84 20.09 -3.61
C GLN A 78 -5.51 20.95 -4.80
N ARG A 79 -6.32 20.85 -5.86
CA ARG A 79 -6.26 21.74 -7.00
C ARG A 79 -7.66 22.16 -7.45
N ILE A 80 -7.77 23.34 -7.99
CA ILE A 80 -9.01 23.84 -8.56
C ILE A 80 -9.16 23.28 -9.96
N LEU A 81 -10.34 22.72 -10.27
CA LEU A 81 -10.68 22.23 -11.62
C LEU A 81 -11.48 23.25 -12.40
N SER A 82 -12.47 23.87 -11.78
CA SER A 82 -13.35 24.84 -12.44
C SER A 82 -13.87 25.88 -11.44
N TYR A 83 -14.29 27.00 -11.99
CA TYR A 83 -15.03 28.03 -11.26
C TYR A 83 -16.40 28.19 -11.88
N ALA A 84 -17.44 28.31 -11.06
CA ALA A 84 -18.80 28.63 -11.48
C ALA A 84 -19.20 30.03 -11.02
N GLY A 85 -19.94 30.77 -11.86
CA GLY A 85 -20.43 32.10 -11.56
C GLY A 85 -19.29 33.11 -11.35
N ALA A 86 -19.48 34.05 -10.44
CA ALA A 86 -18.51 35.13 -10.12
C ALA A 86 -17.26 34.63 -9.36
N GLY A 87 -16.83 33.38 -9.54
CA GLY A 87 -15.64 32.80 -8.92
C GLY A 87 -15.80 32.39 -7.46
N ARG A 88 -17.04 32.33 -6.95
CA ARG A 88 -17.32 32.00 -5.55
C ARG A 88 -17.54 30.52 -5.30
N THR A 89 -17.99 29.80 -6.31
CA THR A 89 -18.19 28.35 -6.26
C THR A 89 -17.26 27.69 -7.27
N GLY A 90 -16.63 26.60 -6.91
CA GLY A 90 -15.71 25.89 -7.81
C GLY A 90 -15.64 24.40 -7.48
N GLU A 91 -15.23 23.65 -8.47
CA GLU A 91 -14.88 22.24 -8.29
C GLU A 91 -13.42 22.14 -7.90
N TYR A 92 -13.17 21.42 -6.82
CA TYR A 92 -11.83 21.14 -6.32
C TYR A 92 -11.56 19.66 -6.41
N GLN A 93 -10.39 19.30 -6.90
CA GLN A 93 -9.89 17.94 -6.83
C GLN A 93 -8.96 17.82 -5.63
N MET A 94 -9.27 16.88 -4.77
CA MET A 94 -8.38 16.43 -3.71
C MET A 94 -7.68 15.15 -4.17
N THR A 95 -6.38 15.07 -3.94
CA THR A 95 -5.55 13.88 -4.20
C THR A 95 -4.88 13.48 -2.91
N MET A 96 -4.97 12.20 -2.56
CA MET A 96 -4.31 11.61 -1.41
C MET A 96 -3.38 10.50 -1.88
N VAL A 97 -2.10 10.59 -1.50
CA VAL A 97 -1.04 9.65 -1.88
C VAL A 97 -0.48 9.01 -0.62
N LEU A 98 -0.48 7.69 -0.56
CA LEU A 98 0.11 6.91 0.51
C LEU A 98 1.29 6.12 -0.03
N ASN A 99 2.50 6.44 0.41
CA ASN A 99 3.70 5.69 0.11
C ASN A 99 3.91 4.62 1.19
N TYR A 100 4.31 3.42 0.78
CA TYR A 100 4.50 2.32 1.71
C TYR A 100 5.61 1.38 1.27
N ASP A 101 6.22 0.72 2.26
CA ASP A 101 7.17 -0.37 2.07
C ASP A 101 6.62 -1.65 2.70
N ILE A 102 6.80 -2.77 2.01
CA ILE A 102 6.68 -4.09 2.61
C ILE A 102 8.09 -4.59 2.85
N ARG A 103 8.40 -4.92 4.10
CA ARG A 103 9.71 -5.41 4.52
C ARG A 103 9.60 -6.82 5.03
N GLY A 104 10.62 -7.61 4.75
CA GLY A 104 10.73 -9.00 5.20
C GLY A 104 11.61 -9.14 6.43
N GLN A 105 12.16 -10.33 6.57
CA GLN A 105 13.11 -10.65 7.63
C GLN A 105 14.31 -9.71 7.59
N SER A 106 14.90 -9.44 8.74
CA SER A 106 16.02 -8.49 8.89
C SER A 106 15.69 -7.07 8.43
N ASN A 107 14.39 -6.72 8.35
CA ASN A 107 13.91 -5.39 7.93
C ASN A 107 14.32 -4.99 6.50
N LEU A 108 14.64 -5.98 5.65
CA LEU A 108 15.01 -5.76 4.24
C LEU A 108 13.77 -5.34 3.43
N PRO A 109 13.87 -4.31 2.56
CA PRO A 109 12.77 -3.89 1.71
C PRO A 109 12.51 -4.93 0.63
N LEU A 110 11.30 -5.50 0.63
CA LEU A 110 10.82 -6.43 -0.39
C LEU A 110 10.13 -5.71 -1.53
N LEU A 111 9.30 -4.73 -1.20
CA LEU A 111 8.51 -3.94 -2.14
C LEU A 111 8.31 -2.54 -1.59
N SER A 112 8.54 -1.53 -2.45
CA SER A 112 8.15 -0.15 -2.20
C SER A 112 7.20 0.28 -3.30
N ASP A 113 6.04 0.86 -2.93
CA ASP A 113 5.01 1.27 -3.88
C ASP A 113 4.17 2.40 -3.28
N LYS A 114 3.25 2.94 -4.05
CA LYS A 114 2.32 3.98 -3.62
C LYS A 114 0.89 3.66 -4.01
N LEU A 115 -0.05 4.15 -3.23
CA LEU A 115 -1.46 4.19 -3.54
C LEU A 115 -1.90 5.64 -3.69
N GLU A 116 -2.74 5.90 -4.67
CA GLU A 116 -3.26 7.23 -4.95
C GLU A 116 -4.77 7.16 -5.13
N VAL A 117 -5.48 8.06 -4.45
CA VAL A 117 -6.93 8.24 -4.54
C VAL A 117 -7.21 9.69 -4.86
N GLN A 118 -8.18 9.94 -5.73
CA GLN A 118 -8.61 11.28 -6.10
C GLN A 118 -10.11 11.40 -5.94
N LYS A 119 -10.55 12.55 -5.43
CA LYS A 119 -11.96 12.89 -5.30
C LYS A 119 -12.22 14.34 -5.66
N VAL A 120 -13.32 14.60 -6.35
CA VAL A 120 -13.80 15.95 -6.64
C VAL A 120 -14.89 16.30 -5.63
N PHE A 121 -14.83 17.52 -5.11
CA PHE A 121 -15.85 18.09 -4.23
C PHE A 121 -16.11 19.55 -4.63
N ILE A 122 -17.28 20.06 -4.22
CA ILE A 122 -17.67 21.42 -4.51
C ILE A 122 -17.30 22.31 -3.32
N HIS A 123 -16.60 23.40 -3.62
CA HIS A 123 -16.32 24.45 -2.65
C HIS A 123 -17.16 25.69 -2.98
N ASP A 124 -18.00 26.10 -2.05
CA ASP A 124 -18.81 27.32 -2.15
C ASP A 124 -18.30 28.38 -1.17
N GLY A 125 -17.71 29.43 -1.70
CA GLY A 125 -17.19 30.55 -0.92
C GLY A 125 -18.29 31.32 -0.16
N ASN A 126 -19.58 31.15 -0.49
CA ASN A 126 -20.68 31.73 0.28
C ASN A 126 -21.12 30.82 1.44
N ASN A 127 -20.73 29.54 1.44
CA ASN A 127 -21.05 28.57 2.48
C ASN A 127 -19.78 27.81 2.90
N LEU A 128 -18.88 28.49 3.59
CA LEU A 128 -17.60 27.93 4.02
C LEU A 128 -17.76 26.71 4.92
N VAL A 129 -18.73 26.75 5.85
CA VAL A 129 -18.98 25.64 6.79
C VAL A 129 -19.43 24.38 6.05
N GLY A 130 -20.32 24.52 5.07
CA GLY A 130 -20.76 23.40 4.24
C GLY A 130 -19.61 22.85 3.39
N SER A 131 -18.80 23.72 2.82
CA SER A 131 -17.63 23.34 2.01
C SER A 131 -16.56 22.61 2.83
N ASP A 132 -16.30 23.06 4.07
CA ASP A 132 -15.38 22.37 4.97
C ASP A 132 -15.90 21.00 5.38
N GLN A 133 -17.22 20.87 5.62
CA GLN A 133 -17.84 19.57 5.92
C GLN A 133 -17.70 18.62 4.72
N GLU A 134 -17.96 19.10 3.51
CA GLU A 134 -17.84 18.30 2.29
C GLU A 134 -16.40 17.84 2.03
N ALA A 135 -15.42 18.74 2.24
CA ALA A 135 -14.01 18.39 2.17
C ALA A 135 -13.60 17.34 3.22
N ASN A 136 -14.12 17.45 4.45
CA ASN A 136 -13.85 16.47 5.51
C ASN A 136 -14.47 15.10 5.20
N ASP A 137 -15.67 15.06 4.65
CA ASP A 137 -16.32 13.82 4.26
C ASP A 137 -15.60 13.18 3.06
N ALA A 138 -15.13 13.99 2.11
CA ALA A 138 -14.26 13.53 1.03
C ALA A 138 -12.97 12.88 1.57
N ARG A 139 -12.30 13.49 2.55
CA ARG A 139 -11.09 12.91 3.19
C ARG A 139 -11.37 11.56 3.84
N LYS A 140 -12.47 11.45 4.59
CA LYS A 140 -12.85 10.20 5.25
C LYS A 140 -13.09 9.08 4.24
N GLU A 141 -13.75 9.40 3.13
CA GLU A 141 -14.02 8.44 2.08
C GLU A 141 -12.74 8.02 1.34
N MET A 142 -11.87 8.97 1.02
CA MET A 142 -10.57 8.70 0.40
C MET A 142 -9.68 7.82 1.27
N ARG A 143 -9.65 8.04 2.59
CA ARG A 143 -8.93 7.16 3.52
C ARG A 143 -9.49 5.74 3.52
N ARG A 144 -10.82 5.58 3.55
CA ARG A 144 -11.43 4.26 3.42
C ARG A 144 -11.04 3.56 2.14
N GLU A 145 -11.01 4.31 1.04
CA GLU A 145 -10.60 3.77 -0.26
C GLU A 145 -9.12 3.39 -0.27
N LEU A 146 -8.22 4.21 0.30
CA LEU A 146 -6.81 3.86 0.46
C LEU A 146 -6.63 2.55 1.25
N VAL A 147 -7.34 2.40 2.37
CA VAL A 147 -7.31 1.18 3.17
C VAL A 147 -7.81 -0.03 2.38
N GLN A 148 -8.91 0.11 1.63
CA GLN A 148 -9.41 -0.97 0.78
C GLN A 148 -8.42 -1.36 -0.32
N ARG A 149 -7.81 -0.37 -1.00
CA ARG A 149 -6.78 -0.60 -2.02
C ARG A 149 -5.54 -1.28 -1.41
N MET A 150 -5.13 -0.88 -0.20
CA MET A 150 -4.04 -1.54 0.51
C MET A 150 -4.37 -3.01 0.79
N MET A 151 -5.57 -3.30 1.29
CA MET A 151 -6.02 -4.68 1.53
C MET A 151 -5.99 -5.51 0.25
N LEU A 152 -6.48 -4.97 -0.88
CA LEU A 152 -6.42 -5.64 -2.18
C LEU A 152 -4.97 -5.88 -2.62
N ARG A 153 -4.07 -4.94 -2.38
CA ARG A 153 -2.65 -5.07 -2.71
C ARG A 153 -2.00 -6.19 -1.89
N LEU A 154 -2.28 -6.26 -0.60
CA LEU A 154 -1.79 -7.32 0.27
C LEU A 154 -2.35 -8.70 -0.11
N GLN A 155 -3.61 -8.78 -0.57
CA GLN A 155 -4.23 -10.01 -1.06
C GLN A 155 -3.60 -10.54 -2.36
N GLN A 156 -3.03 -9.67 -3.18
CA GLN A 156 -2.33 -10.07 -4.41
C GLN A 156 -0.98 -10.73 -4.15
N LEU A 157 -0.41 -10.55 -2.96
CA LEU A 157 0.87 -11.15 -2.61
C LEU A 157 0.67 -12.62 -2.24
N SER A 158 1.19 -13.50 -3.08
CA SER A 158 1.22 -14.94 -2.79
C SER A 158 2.42 -15.32 -1.91
N PRO A 159 2.37 -16.44 -1.16
CA PRO A 159 3.52 -16.92 -0.39
C PRO A 159 4.77 -17.07 -1.26
N THR A 160 4.63 -17.64 -2.45
CA THR A 160 5.74 -17.82 -3.40
C THR A 160 6.36 -16.49 -3.84
N GLN A 161 5.53 -15.47 -4.08
CA GLN A 161 6.04 -14.13 -4.42
C GLN A 161 6.81 -13.52 -3.25
N LEU A 162 6.31 -13.66 -2.02
CA LEU A 162 7.00 -13.16 -0.83
C LEU A 162 8.36 -13.84 -0.64
N GLU A 163 8.44 -15.17 -0.85
CA GLU A 163 9.69 -15.92 -0.80
C GLU A 163 10.68 -15.44 -1.88
N GLN A 164 10.22 -15.25 -3.12
CA GLN A 164 11.06 -14.76 -4.21
C GLN A 164 11.58 -13.34 -3.93
N LEU A 165 10.72 -12.45 -3.42
CA LEU A 165 11.12 -11.10 -3.03
C LEU A 165 12.14 -11.14 -1.88
N GLN A 166 11.97 -12.03 -0.89
CA GLN A 166 12.91 -12.20 0.20
C GLN A 166 14.28 -12.68 -0.32
N GLN A 167 14.30 -13.74 -1.15
CA GLN A 167 15.55 -14.24 -1.75
C GLN A 167 16.28 -13.15 -2.55
N THR A 168 15.53 -12.34 -3.30
CA THR A 168 16.11 -11.23 -4.07
C THR A 168 16.67 -10.15 -3.15
N ALA A 169 15.97 -9.82 -2.06
CA ALA A 169 16.43 -8.84 -1.09
C ALA A 169 17.69 -9.33 -0.35
N ASP A 170 17.73 -10.59 0.04
CA ASP A 170 18.90 -11.20 0.70
C ASP A 170 20.12 -11.21 -0.24
N ALA A 171 19.93 -11.57 -1.51
CA ALA A 171 21.00 -11.56 -2.51
C ALA A 171 21.55 -10.14 -2.74
N ARG A 172 20.68 -9.12 -2.78
CA ARG A 172 21.11 -7.72 -2.89
C ARG A 172 21.88 -7.26 -1.66
N ALA A 173 21.36 -7.53 -0.47
CA ALA A 173 22.03 -7.18 0.78
C ALA A 173 23.41 -7.81 0.89
N LYS A 174 23.55 -9.08 0.49
CA LYS A 174 24.84 -9.76 0.44
C LYS A 174 25.78 -9.11 -0.56
N ALA A 175 25.34 -8.84 -1.78
CA ALA A 175 26.16 -8.20 -2.81
C ALA A 175 26.63 -6.80 -2.38
N GLU A 176 25.78 -6.02 -1.71
CA GLU A 176 26.13 -4.71 -1.15
C GLU A 176 27.16 -4.83 -0.02
N ALA A 177 27.02 -5.82 0.86
CA ALA A 177 27.99 -6.08 1.92
C ALA A 177 29.36 -6.48 1.35
N ASP A 178 29.36 -7.41 0.38
CA ASP A 178 30.59 -7.86 -0.30
C ASP A 178 31.29 -6.69 -1.04
N ALA A 179 30.52 -5.84 -1.70
CA ALA A 179 31.03 -4.65 -2.40
C ALA A 179 31.61 -3.62 -1.41
N LEU A 180 30.95 -3.39 -0.29
CA LEU A 180 31.45 -2.48 0.76
C LEU A 180 32.75 -2.99 1.36
N GLU A 181 32.83 -4.29 1.66
CA GLU A 181 34.06 -4.91 2.17
C GLU A 181 35.22 -4.80 1.17
N ALA A 182 34.94 -5.03 -0.12
CA ALA A 182 35.94 -4.87 -1.17
C ALA A 182 36.42 -3.42 -1.30
N ALA A 183 35.49 -2.45 -1.20
CA ALA A 183 35.83 -1.03 -1.24
C ALA A 183 36.71 -0.62 -0.05
N GLN A 184 36.37 -1.06 1.16
CA GLN A 184 37.17 -0.80 2.37
C GLN A 184 38.57 -1.40 2.27
N LYS A 185 38.69 -2.63 1.74
CA LYS A 185 40.02 -3.26 1.50
C LYS A 185 40.84 -2.50 0.48
N ALA A 186 40.22 -2.03 -0.61
CA ALA A 186 40.91 -1.23 -1.63
C ALA A 186 41.39 0.12 -1.06
N GLU A 187 40.58 0.78 -0.26
CA GLU A 187 40.94 2.04 0.40
C GLU A 187 42.09 1.85 1.40
N ALA A 188 42.05 0.77 2.18
CA ALA A 188 43.11 0.44 3.14
C ALA A 188 44.48 0.11 2.44
N GLN A 189 44.42 -0.39 1.19
CA GLN A 189 45.59 -0.70 0.40
C GLN A 189 46.14 0.50 -0.40
N THR A 190 45.37 1.59 -0.52
CA THR A 190 45.82 2.80 -1.20
C THR A 190 46.85 3.53 -0.32
N PRO A 191 48.10 3.70 -0.75
CA PRO A 191 49.10 4.41 0.02
C PRO A 191 48.64 5.85 0.27
N ARG A 192 48.58 6.25 1.55
CA ARG A 192 48.35 7.66 1.88
C ARG A 192 49.52 8.44 1.33
N GLN A 193 49.29 9.31 0.34
CA GLN A 193 50.31 10.26 -0.12
C GLN A 193 50.74 11.06 1.10
N SER A 194 52.05 11.03 1.40
CA SER A 194 52.64 11.87 2.43
C SER A 194 52.32 13.34 2.11
N PRO A 195 52.02 14.17 3.12
CA PRO A 195 51.87 15.61 2.89
C PRO A 195 53.12 16.12 2.17
N ILE A 196 52.92 16.84 1.06
CA ILE A 196 54.03 17.50 0.34
C ILE A 196 54.70 18.47 1.31
N GLU A 197 55.91 18.16 1.77
CA GLU A 197 56.72 19.13 2.47
C GLU A 197 57.02 20.29 1.50
N LEU A 198 56.40 21.44 1.76
CA LEU A 198 56.74 22.68 1.06
C LEU A 198 58.17 23.07 1.43
N PRO A 199 59.04 23.34 0.46
CA PRO A 199 60.41 23.80 0.77
C PRO A 199 60.33 25.14 1.51
N GLN A 200 60.88 25.17 2.72
CA GLN A 200 61.11 26.40 3.45
C GLN A 200 62.15 27.24 2.72
N GLN A 201 61.78 28.45 2.26
CA GLN A 201 62.69 29.50 1.80
C GLN A 201 63.13 30.35 2.96
#